data_3657a48aa14510dec0c05c9377440f19
#
_entry.id   3657a48aa14510dec0c05c9377440f19
#
_cell.length_a   1.000
_cell.length_b   1.000
_cell.length_c   1.000
_cell.angle_alpha   90.00
_cell.angle_beta   90.00
_cell.angle_gamma   90.00
#
_symmetry.space_group_name_H-M   'P 1'
#
loop_
_entity.id
_entity.type
_entity.pdbx_description
1 polymer ?
#
loop_
_entity_poly.entity_id
_entity_poly.type
_entity_poly.pdbx_seq_one_letter_code
_entity_poly.pdbx_strand_id
1 'polypeptide(L)'
;MARFIVIESLDGVGKTTLVRNLAAALNGLAMSMPGPAVKPLREQIHTVLGDTGIAHALFYLAIAAAEGAKARAAADAGRTVVMDRFLASTIAYAQARGVEADFDALLPALPRPDVSVLLTLDEDERVRRLGARGEMSLADRQSLDPAFRGVVMAELRARCDLQVDVTGADEDEAVRRVIRAVGCLPAGL
;
A
#
# COMPACT_ATOMS: atom_id res chain seq x y z
N MET A 1 -8.01 -1.67 -20.94
CA MET A 1 -7.37 -2.92 -20.50
C MET A 1 -7.55 -3.06 -18.99
N ALA A 2 -7.82 -4.29 -18.51
CA ALA A 2 -7.80 -4.57 -17.09
C ALA A 2 -6.39 -4.41 -16.53
N ARG A 3 -6.26 -3.91 -15.31
CA ARG A 3 -4.95 -3.63 -14.68
C ARG A 3 -4.95 -4.06 -13.22
N PHE A 4 -3.79 -4.49 -12.74
CA PHE A 4 -3.50 -4.63 -11.31
C PHE A 4 -2.84 -3.33 -10.81
N ILE A 5 -3.64 -2.48 -10.16
CA ILE A 5 -3.23 -1.17 -9.63
C ILE A 5 -3.01 -1.31 -8.13
N VAL A 6 -1.89 -0.82 -7.64
CA VAL A 6 -1.57 -0.78 -6.20
C VAL A 6 -1.58 0.67 -5.74
N ILE A 7 -2.18 0.91 -4.58
CA ILE A 7 -2.19 2.21 -3.90
C ILE A 7 -1.38 2.10 -2.62
N GLU A 8 -0.31 2.86 -2.55
CA GLU A 8 0.60 2.93 -1.42
C GLU A 8 0.52 4.30 -0.75
N SER A 9 0.68 4.38 0.54
CA SER A 9 0.82 5.62 1.30
C SER A 9 1.18 5.35 2.76
N LEU A 10 1.50 6.40 3.50
CA LEU A 10 1.41 6.40 4.96
C LEU A 10 -0.04 6.23 5.42
N ASP A 11 -0.22 5.89 6.70
CA ASP A 11 -1.53 5.90 7.32
C ASP A 11 -2.02 7.35 7.52
N GLY A 12 -3.34 7.55 7.51
CA GLY A 12 -3.94 8.89 7.61
C GLY A 12 -4.27 9.57 6.28
N VAL A 13 -3.73 9.10 5.16
CA VAL A 13 -3.93 9.73 3.83
C VAL A 13 -5.33 9.50 3.25
N GLY A 14 -6.09 8.50 3.72
CA GLY A 14 -7.42 8.17 3.17
C GLY A 14 -7.43 7.03 2.15
N LYS A 15 -6.33 6.27 2.11
CA LYS A 15 -6.10 5.19 1.15
C LYS A 15 -7.25 4.18 0.99
N THR A 16 -7.78 3.64 2.09
CA THR A 16 -8.82 2.60 2.04
C THR A 16 -10.12 3.09 1.39
N THR A 17 -10.53 4.32 1.67
CA THR A 17 -11.68 4.95 1.01
C THR A 17 -11.40 5.15 -0.48
N LEU A 18 -10.22 5.67 -0.82
CA LEU A 18 -9.83 5.87 -2.21
C LEU A 18 -9.80 4.56 -2.99
N VAL A 19 -9.22 3.49 -2.44
CA VAL A 19 -9.16 2.18 -3.10
C VAL A 19 -10.56 1.65 -3.41
N ARG A 20 -11.49 1.73 -2.47
CA ARG A 20 -12.89 1.33 -2.68
C ARG A 20 -13.56 2.16 -3.77
N ASN A 21 -13.44 3.48 -3.70
CA ASN A 21 -14.10 4.40 -4.65
C ASN A 21 -13.46 4.30 -6.04
N LEU A 22 -12.13 4.16 -6.13
CA LEU A 22 -11.40 3.96 -7.38
C LEU A 22 -11.78 2.62 -8.04
N ALA A 23 -11.85 1.54 -7.26
CA ALA A 23 -12.29 0.24 -7.78
C ALA A 23 -13.72 0.32 -8.33
N ALA A 24 -14.65 0.98 -7.63
CA ALA A 24 -16.01 1.21 -8.10
C ALA A 24 -16.03 2.02 -9.41
N ALA A 25 -15.28 3.13 -9.48
CA ALA A 25 -15.20 3.97 -10.68
C ALA A 25 -14.63 3.22 -11.90
N LEU A 26 -13.74 2.25 -11.67
CA LEU A 26 -13.15 1.42 -12.73
C LEU A 26 -13.90 0.11 -12.98
N ASN A 27 -15.08 -0.10 -12.37
CA ASN A 27 -15.82 -1.36 -12.39
C ASN A 27 -14.94 -2.58 -12.07
N GLY A 28 -14.08 -2.41 -11.07
CA GLY A 28 -13.03 -3.34 -10.66
C GLY A 28 -13.25 -3.97 -9.29
N LEU A 29 -12.24 -4.65 -8.82
CA LEU A 29 -12.18 -5.27 -7.49
C LEU A 29 -11.32 -4.42 -6.54
N ALA A 30 -11.83 -4.12 -5.36
CA ALA A 30 -11.03 -3.60 -4.26
C ALA A 30 -10.44 -4.78 -3.48
N MET A 31 -9.12 -4.78 -3.32
CA MET A 31 -8.38 -5.76 -2.51
C MET A 31 -7.52 -5.04 -1.47
N SER A 32 -7.00 -5.76 -0.50
CA SER A 32 -6.08 -5.19 0.50
C SER A 32 -5.00 -6.20 0.91
N MET A 33 -3.83 -5.69 1.25
CA MET A 33 -2.76 -6.46 1.85
C MET A 33 -2.48 -5.95 3.30
N PRO A 34 -2.61 -6.79 4.33
CA PRO A 34 -3.10 -8.16 4.28
C PRO A 34 -4.58 -8.23 3.95
N GLY A 35 -4.99 -9.35 3.34
CA GLY A 35 -6.39 -9.60 3.01
C GLY A 35 -7.28 -9.82 4.25
N PRO A 36 -8.61 -9.84 4.06
CA PRO A 36 -9.57 -9.91 5.17
C PRO A 36 -9.43 -11.17 6.04
N ALA A 37 -8.96 -12.28 5.49
CA ALA A 37 -8.75 -13.52 6.23
C ALA A 37 -7.58 -13.42 7.24
N VAL A 38 -6.58 -12.57 6.96
CA VAL A 38 -5.38 -12.40 7.80
C VAL A 38 -5.57 -11.30 8.84
N LYS A 39 -6.37 -10.28 8.55
CA LYS A 39 -6.57 -9.14 9.46
C LYS A 39 -6.96 -9.54 10.88
N PRO A 40 -7.91 -10.48 11.11
CA PRO A 40 -8.29 -10.91 12.46
C PRO A 40 -7.18 -11.68 13.22
N LEU A 41 -6.23 -12.26 12.48
CA LEU A 41 -5.16 -13.08 13.03
C LEU A 41 -3.91 -12.28 13.40
N ARG A 42 -3.87 -10.98 13.07
CA ARG A 42 -2.65 -10.15 13.19
C ARG A 42 -2.05 -10.17 14.59
N GLU A 43 -2.85 -10.01 15.63
CA GLU A 43 -2.36 -10.00 17.01
C GLU A 43 -1.75 -11.33 17.41
N GLN A 44 -2.39 -12.44 17.04
CA GLN A 44 -1.88 -13.78 17.31
C GLN A 44 -0.56 -14.03 16.58
N ILE A 45 -0.48 -13.63 15.33
CA ILE A 45 0.74 -13.75 14.52
C ILE A 45 1.86 -12.90 15.10
N HIS A 46 1.58 -11.67 15.49
CA HIS A 46 2.57 -10.80 16.14
C HIS A 46 3.06 -11.39 17.45
N THR A 47 2.17 -11.99 18.25
CA THR A 47 2.55 -12.70 19.48
C THR A 47 3.48 -13.88 19.19
N VAL A 48 3.19 -14.67 18.16
CA VAL A 48 4.01 -15.84 17.76
C VAL A 48 5.38 -15.42 17.22
N LEU A 49 5.44 -14.37 16.42
CA LEU A 49 6.68 -13.87 15.80
C LEU A 49 7.54 -13.06 16.78
N GLY A 50 6.95 -12.58 17.88
CA GLY A 50 7.64 -11.73 18.87
C GLY A 50 8.18 -10.45 18.23
N ASP A 51 9.35 -10.00 18.72
CA ASP A 51 9.99 -8.76 18.24
C ASP A 51 10.96 -8.99 17.05
N THR A 52 10.91 -10.18 16.43
CA THR A 52 11.83 -10.53 15.34
C THR A 52 11.41 -9.85 14.03
N GLY A 53 12.01 -8.71 13.72
CA GLY A 53 11.65 -7.87 12.57
C GLY A 53 11.69 -8.61 11.24
N ILE A 54 12.71 -9.45 10.99
CA ILE A 54 12.81 -10.24 9.77
C ILE A 54 11.67 -11.26 9.66
N ALA A 55 11.21 -11.87 10.77
CA ALA A 55 10.09 -12.80 10.74
C ALA A 55 8.79 -12.09 10.32
N HIS A 56 8.55 -10.89 10.83
CA HIS A 56 7.43 -10.05 10.39
C HIS A 56 7.53 -9.68 8.91
N ALA A 57 8.72 -9.28 8.43
CA ALA A 57 8.92 -8.95 7.03
C ALA A 57 8.61 -10.14 6.12
N LEU A 58 9.16 -11.31 6.42
CA LEU A 58 8.93 -12.55 5.66
C LEU A 58 7.45 -12.97 5.68
N PHE A 59 6.79 -12.86 6.84
CA PHE A 59 5.36 -13.12 6.95
C PHE A 59 4.55 -12.22 6.00
N TYR A 60 4.78 -10.90 6.03
CA TYR A 60 4.05 -9.98 5.16
C TYR A 60 4.41 -10.15 3.68
N LEU A 61 5.65 -10.54 3.34
CA LEU A 61 6.03 -10.88 1.96
C LEU A 61 5.30 -12.14 1.48
N ALA A 62 5.17 -13.17 2.33
CA ALA A 62 4.41 -14.36 1.99
C ALA A 62 2.93 -14.05 1.72
N ILE A 63 2.31 -13.18 2.54
CA ILE A 63 0.94 -12.71 2.32
C ILE A 63 0.84 -11.87 1.03
N ALA A 64 1.83 -10.99 0.77
CA ALA A 64 1.86 -10.21 -0.46
C ALA A 64 1.96 -11.13 -1.69
N ALA A 65 2.78 -12.18 -1.66
CA ALA A 65 2.85 -13.16 -2.73
C ALA A 65 1.48 -13.81 -2.99
N ALA A 66 0.78 -14.25 -1.94
CA ALA A 66 -0.52 -14.90 -2.05
C ALA A 66 -1.63 -13.96 -2.55
N GLU A 67 -1.74 -12.76 -1.97
CA GLU A 67 -2.75 -11.76 -2.40
C GLU A 67 -2.42 -11.20 -3.79
N GLY A 68 -1.14 -11.00 -4.11
CA GLY A 68 -0.69 -10.57 -5.43
C GLY A 68 -1.00 -11.60 -6.52
N ALA A 69 -0.85 -12.89 -6.24
CA ALA A 69 -1.23 -13.95 -7.18
C ALA A 69 -2.73 -13.92 -7.50
N LYS A 70 -3.60 -13.72 -6.49
CA LYS A 70 -5.04 -13.56 -6.68
C LYS A 70 -5.36 -12.31 -7.52
N ALA A 71 -4.68 -11.19 -7.22
CA ALA A 71 -4.85 -9.93 -7.94
C ALA A 71 -4.43 -10.07 -9.41
N ARG A 72 -3.28 -10.70 -9.68
CA ARG A 72 -2.80 -10.94 -11.03
C ARG A 72 -3.75 -11.85 -11.80
N ALA A 73 -4.18 -12.97 -11.22
CA ALA A 73 -5.14 -13.88 -11.86
C ALA A 73 -6.45 -13.16 -12.21
N ALA A 74 -6.96 -12.29 -11.34
CA ALA A 74 -8.16 -11.51 -11.64
C ALA A 74 -7.93 -10.50 -12.77
N ALA A 75 -6.76 -9.83 -12.81
CA ALA A 75 -6.41 -8.89 -13.87
C ALA A 75 -6.25 -9.62 -15.22
N ASP A 76 -5.60 -10.77 -15.24
CA ASP A 76 -5.42 -11.60 -16.43
C ASP A 76 -6.76 -12.16 -16.95
N ALA A 77 -7.73 -12.37 -16.05
CA ALA A 77 -9.12 -12.71 -16.39
C ALA A 77 -9.97 -11.50 -16.84
N GLY A 78 -9.36 -10.34 -17.06
CA GLY A 78 -10.01 -9.14 -17.60
C GLY A 78 -10.69 -8.23 -16.55
N ARG A 79 -10.42 -8.40 -15.25
CA ARG A 79 -10.96 -7.58 -14.17
C ARG A 79 -9.92 -6.62 -13.65
N THR A 80 -10.19 -5.32 -13.65
CA THR A 80 -9.31 -4.35 -12.96
C THR A 80 -9.31 -4.64 -11.45
N VAL A 81 -8.11 -4.64 -10.85
CA VAL A 81 -7.92 -4.78 -9.40
C VAL A 81 -7.26 -3.52 -8.86
N VAL A 82 -7.79 -2.98 -7.77
CA VAL A 82 -7.18 -1.89 -6.99
C VAL A 82 -6.86 -2.43 -5.60
N MET A 83 -5.59 -2.46 -5.25
CA MET A 83 -5.11 -3.05 -3.99
C MET A 83 -4.59 -1.97 -3.02
N ASP A 84 -5.08 -2.02 -1.79
CA ASP A 84 -4.63 -1.20 -0.66
C ASP A 84 -3.37 -1.80 -0.05
N ARG A 85 -2.21 -1.19 -0.28
CA ARG A 85 -0.85 -1.62 0.08
C ARG A 85 -0.41 -2.89 -0.65
N PHE A 86 0.91 -3.03 -0.80
CA PHE A 86 1.53 -4.22 -1.37
C PHE A 86 3.01 -4.32 -0.95
N LEU A 87 3.88 -4.70 -1.87
CA LEU A 87 5.30 -4.96 -1.63
C LEU A 87 6.06 -3.71 -1.16
N ALA A 88 5.78 -2.54 -1.74
CA ALA A 88 6.49 -1.31 -1.40
C ALA A 88 6.29 -0.95 0.08
N SER A 89 5.06 -0.97 0.60
CA SER A 89 4.80 -0.78 2.04
C SER A 89 5.48 -1.85 2.89
N THR A 90 5.43 -3.12 2.48
CA THR A 90 6.03 -4.23 3.25
C THR A 90 7.52 -4.00 3.45
N ILE A 91 8.23 -3.66 2.38
CA ILE A 91 9.67 -3.41 2.40
C ILE A 91 9.99 -2.12 3.16
N ALA A 92 9.29 -1.03 2.85
CA ALA A 92 9.52 0.27 3.47
C ALA A 92 9.40 0.24 5.00
N TYR A 93 8.36 -0.41 5.52
CA TYR A 93 8.17 -0.55 6.96
C TYR A 93 9.16 -1.53 7.60
N ALA A 94 9.61 -2.57 6.90
CA ALA A 94 10.66 -3.46 7.40
C ALA A 94 11.99 -2.72 7.55
N GLN A 95 12.40 -1.98 6.53
CA GLN A 95 13.63 -1.19 6.55
C GLN A 95 13.60 -0.07 7.60
N ALA A 96 12.47 0.63 7.73
CA ALA A 96 12.31 1.65 8.76
C ALA A 96 12.37 1.10 10.19
N ARG A 97 12.12 -0.22 10.37
CA ARG A 97 12.32 -0.95 11.63
C ARG A 97 13.70 -1.56 11.77
N GLY A 98 14.65 -1.23 10.89
CA GLY A 98 16.02 -1.71 10.94
C GLY A 98 16.21 -3.14 10.44
N VAL A 99 15.29 -3.69 9.65
CA VAL A 99 15.48 -5.01 9.05
C VAL A 99 16.45 -4.90 7.88
N GLU A 100 17.63 -5.46 8.05
CA GLU A 100 18.66 -5.53 7.03
C GLU A 100 18.50 -6.84 6.24
N ALA A 101 17.94 -6.75 5.03
CA ALA A 101 17.80 -7.87 4.11
C ALA A 101 17.74 -7.37 2.66
N ASP A 102 18.23 -8.17 1.73
CA ASP A 102 18.09 -7.90 0.31
C ASP A 102 16.70 -8.33 -0.17
N PHE A 103 15.73 -7.44 0.02
CA PHE A 103 14.36 -7.66 -0.43
C PHE A 103 14.25 -7.63 -1.96
N ASP A 104 15.12 -6.91 -2.64
CA ASP A 104 15.08 -6.73 -4.09
C ASP A 104 15.40 -8.04 -4.82
N ALA A 105 16.23 -8.91 -4.21
CA ALA A 105 16.48 -10.24 -4.73
C ALA A 105 15.23 -11.14 -4.79
N LEU A 106 14.20 -10.85 -3.99
CA LEU A 106 12.95 -11.62 -3.97
C LEU A 106 11.92 -11.10 -4.98
N LEU A 107 11.99 -9.84 -5.37
CA LEU A 107 10.97 -9.19 -6.21
C LEU A 107 10.71 -9.90 -7.55
N PRO A 108 11.72 -10.46 -8.25
CA PRO A 108 11.48 -11.19 -9.51
C PRO A 108 10.59 -12.42 -9.37
N ALA A 109 10.53 -13.03 -8.18
CA ALA A 109 9.71 -14.21 -7.90
C ALA A 109 8.29 -13.86 -7.43
N LEU A 110 8.00 -12.57 -7.21
CA LEU A 110 6.72 -12.12 -6.66
C LEU A 110 5.82 -11.54 -7.77
N PRO A 111 4.48 -11.63 -7.61
CA PRO A 111 3.55 -11.01 -8.55
C PRO A 111 3.79 -9.50 -8.65
N ARG A 112 3.78 -8.97 -9.87
CA ARG A 112 3.99 -7.53 -10.11
C ARG A 112 2.67 -6.85 -10.42
N PRO A 113 2.41 -5.64 -9.84
CA PRO A 113 1.34 -4.78 -10.31
C PRO A 113 1.68 -4.23 -11.70
N ASP A 114 0.66 -3.78 -12.44
CA ASP A 114 0.85 -3.05 -13.70
C ASP A 114 1.22 -1.58 -13.43
N VAL A 115 0.80 -1.06 -12.28
CA VAL A 115 1.16 0.28 -11.80
C VAL A 115 1.00 0.36 -10.28
N SER A 116 1.97 1.02 -9.64
CA SER A 116 1.96 1.39 -8.23
C SER A 116 1.90 2.91 -8.06
N VAL A 117 0.98 3.38 -7.26
CA VAL A 117 0.71 4.81 -7.02
C VAL A 117 0.95 5.13 -5.56
N LEU A 118 1.90 6.01 -5.29
CA LEU A 118 2.10 6.62 -3.97
C LEU A 118 1.16 7.82 -3.81
N LEU A 119 0.25 7.74 -2.84
CA LEU A 119 -0.50 8.91 -2.41
C LEU A 119 0.29 9.70 -1.39
N THR A 120 0.34 11.01 -1.59
CA THR A 120 0.89 11.95 -0.62
C THR A 120 -0.18 12.92 -0.13
N LEU A 121 0.01 13.40 1.09
CA LEU A 121 -0.86 14.36 1.74
C LEU A 121 0.02 15.30 2.56
N ASP A 122 -0.39 16.56 2.70
CA ASP A 122 0.21 17.48 3.64
C ASP A 122 0.29 16.84 5.04
N GLU A 123 1.44 17.00 5.71
CA GLU A 123 1.70 16.29 6.96
C GLU A 123 0.81 16.75 8.11
N ASP A 124 0.53 18.05 8.20
CA ASP A 124 -0.34 18.58 9.26
C ASP A 124 -1.77 18.08 9.06
N GLU A 125 -2.23 18.02 7.82
CA GLU A 125 -3.52 17.43 7.48
C GLU A 125 -3.56 15.94 7.79
N ARG A 126 -2.49 15.18 7.48
CA ARG A 126 -2.37 13.77 7.79
C ARG A 126 -2.45 13.50 9.30
N VAL A 127 -1.68 14.23 10.09
CA VAL A 127 -1.66 14.12 11.56
C VAL A 127 -3.03 14.44 12.14
N ARG A 128 -3.69 15.50 11.66
CA ARG A 128 -5.04 15.84 12.06
C ARG A 128 -6.05 14.72 11.77
N ARG A 129 -5.96 14.09 10.59
CA ARG A 129 -6.81 12.94 10.20
C ARG A 129 -6.56 11.72 11.08
N LEU A 130 -5.30 11.43 11.42
CA LEU A 130 -4.94 10.35 12.35
C LEU A 130 -5.54 10.59 13.74
N GLY A 131 -5.39 11.80 14.29
CA GLY A 131 -5.95 12.16 15.58
C GLY A 131 -7.48 12.05 15.65
N ALA A 132 -8.17 12.34 14.55
CA ALA A 132 -9.63 12.24 14.49
C ALA A 132 -10.17 10.78 14.48
N ARG A 133 -9.32 9.77 14.25
CA ARG A 133 -9.74 8.36 14.24
C ARG A 133 -9.91 7.72 15.62
N GLY A 134 -9.41 8.35 16.68
CA GLY A 134 -9.42 7.84 18.05
C GLY A 134 -8.23 6.92 18.31
N GLU A 135 -8.38 5.60 18.18
CA GLU A 135 -7.27 4.67 18.42
C GLU A 135 -6.25 4.66 17.28
N MET A 136 -4.97 4.79 17.66
CA MET A 136 -3.85 4.69 16.74
C MET A 136 -3.20 3.31 16.82
N SER A 137 -2.99 2.68 15.68
CA SER A 137 -2.19 1.47 15.54
C SER A 137 -0.71 1.74 15.88
N LEU A 138 0.08 0.69 16.06
CA LEU A 138 1.53 0.82 16.20
C LEU A 138 2.15 1.55 14.99
N ALA A 139 1.72 1.20 13.77
CA ALA A 139 2.21 1.82 12.54
C ALA A 139 1.86 3.31 12.47
N ASP A 140 0.65 3.70 12.90
CA ASP A 140 0.26 5.11 13.00
C ASP A 140 1.20 5.88 13.93
N ARG A 141 1.42 5.35 15.15
CA ARG A 141 2.34 5.97 16.13
C ARG A 141 3.77 6.07 15.62
N GLN A 142 4.30 5.00 15.00
CA GLN A 142 5.63 5.02 14.41
C GLN A 142 5.75 6.05 13.29
N SER A 143 4.71 6.24 12.48
CA SER A 143 4.71 7.20 11.37
C SER A 143 4.68 8.67 11.83
N LEU A 144 4.43 8.95 13.10
CA LEU A 144 4.54 10.29 13.68
C LEU A 144 6.01 10.69 13.94
N ASP A 145 6.91 9.72 14.14
CA ASP A 145 8.34 9.98 14.21
C ASP A 145 8.88 10.42 12.84
N PRO A 146 9.46 11.63 12.72
CA PRO A 146 9.98 12.13 11.45
C PRO A 146 11.07 11.27 10.83
N ALA A 147 11.95 10.66 11.65
CA ALA A 147 13.03 9.81 11.15
C ALA A 147 12.47 8.52 10.54
N PHE A 148 11.59 7.83 11.26
CA PHE A 148 10.89 6.63 10.76
C PHE A 148 10.11 6.95 9.49
N ARG A 149 9.31 8.01 9.51
CA ARG A 149 8.52 8.47 8.36
C ARG A 149 9.40 8.79 7.15
N GLY A 150 10.55 9.43 7.38
CA GLY A 150 11.52 9.76 6.34
C GLY A 150 11.99 8.52 5.58
N VAL A 151 12.37 7.46 6.28
CA VAL A 151 12.79 6.18 5.69
C VAL A 151 11.62 5.56 4.91
N VAL A 152 10.43 5.44 5.51
CA VAL A 152 9.26 4.87 4.82
C VAL A 152 8.95 5.62 3.53
N MET A 153 8.93 6.95 3.58
CA MET A 153 8.60 7.76 2.41
C MET A 153 9.68 7.70 1.32
N ALA A 154 10.95 7.61 1.68
CA ALA A 154 12.03 7.43 0.72
C ALA A 154 11.88 6.11 -0.05
N GLU A 155 11.63 5.02 0.68
CA GLU A 155 11.42 3.70 0.07
C GLU A 155 10.14 3.64 -0.79
N LEU A 156 9.04 4.22 -0.34
CA LEU A 156 7.81 4.28 -1.13
C LEU A 156 8.02 5.06 -2.44
N ARG A 157 8.73 6.20 -2.39
CA ARG A 157 9.06 6.97 -3.59
C ARG A 157 9.95 6.21 -4.56
N ALA A 158 10.92 5.46 -4.06
CA ALA A 158 11.82 4.67 -4.89
C ALA A 158 11.13 3.47 -5.57
N ARG A 159 10.02 2.99 -5.01
CA ARG A 159 9.36 1.74 -5.44
C ARG A 159 8.01 1.94 -6.13
N CYS A 160 7.46 3.15 -6.11
CA CYS A 160 6.19 3.45 -6.78
C CYS A 160 6.44 4.12 -8.15
N ASP A 161 5.63 3.76 -9.14
CA ASP A 161 5.74 4.28 -10.51
C ASP A 161 5.24 5.72 -10.61
N LEU A 162 4.24 6.07 -9.81
CA LEU A 162 3.58 7.38 -9.82
C LEU A 162 3.46 7.93 -8.40
N GLN A 163 3.49 9.26 -8.30
CA GLN A 163 3.13 9.98 -7.07
C GLN A 163 1.94 10.90 -7.35
N VAL A 164 0.92 10.84 -6.50
CA VAL A 164 -0.28 11.68 -6.59
C VAL A 164 -0.52 12.39 -5.26
N ASP A 165 -0.46 13.70 -5.27
CA ASP A 165 -0.80 14.53 -4.11
C ASP A 165 -2.33 14.67 -4.02
N VAL A 166 -2.88 14.32 -2.85
CA VAL A 166 -4.30 14.42 -2.54
C VAL A 166 -4.60 15.49 -1.49
N THR A 167 -3.65 16.39 -1.22
CA THR A 167 -3.84 17.53 -0.31
C THR A 167 -5.01 18.39 -0.79
N GLY A 168 -5.91 18.72 0.14
CA GLY A 168 -7.11 19.51 -0.13
C GLY A 168 -8.14 18.87 -1.04
N ALA A 169 -7.93 17.63 -1.49
CA ALA A 169 -8.88 16.91 -2.32
C ALA A 169 -9.98 16.27 -1.47
N ASP A 170 -11.23 16.37 -1.93
CA ASP A 170 -12.30 15.48 -1.48
C ASP A 170 -12.11 14.06 -2.05
N GLU A 171 -13.01 13.14 -1.66
CA GLU A 171 -12.91 11.73 -2.07
C GLU A 171 -12.98 11.56 -3.59
N ASP A 172 -13.88 12.30 -4.26
CA ASP A 172 -14.09 12.22 -5.70
C ASP A 172 -12.93 12.85 -6.47
N GLU A 173 -12.41 13.98 -6.01
CA GLU A 173 -11.25 14.61 -6.64
C GLU A 173 -9.99 13.76 -6.48
N ALA A 174 -9.80 13.12 -5.33
CA ALA A 174 -8.69 12.18 -5.14
C ALA A 174 -8.75 11.03 -6.15
N VAL A 175 -9.93 10.45 -6.37
CA VAL A 175 -10.17 9.41 -7.39
C VAL A 175 -9.83 9.95 -8.79
N ARG A 176 -10.34 11.14 -9.14
CA ARG A 176 -10.08 11.76 -10.47
C ARG A 176 -8.59 12.01 -10.69
N ARG A 177 -7.84 12.47 -9.66
CA ARG A 177 -6.38 12.68 -9.75
C ARG A 177 -5.65 11.37 -10.05
N VAL A 178 -6.02 10.28 -9.35
CA VAL A 178 -5.39 8.97 -9.60
C VAL A 178 -5.74 8.43 -10.98
N ILE A 179 -7.02 8.48 -11.41
CA ILE A 179 -7.44 8.04 -12.75
C ILE A 179 -6.66 8.78 -13.83
N ARG A 180 -6.50 10.11 -13.69
CA ARG A 180 -5.75 10.93 -14.64
C ARG A 180 -4.28 10.50 -14.69
N ALA A 181 -3.64 10.33 -13.54
CA ALA A 181 -2.25 9.92 -13.47
C ALA A 181 -2.02 8.53 -14.10
N VAL A 182 -2.86 7.55 -13.77
CA VAL A 182 -2.79 6.19 -14.34
C VAL A 182 -3.14 6.17 -15.83
N GLY A 183 -4.07 7.02 -16.28
CA GLY A 183 -4.47 7.13 -17.68
C GLY A 183 -3.41 7.76 -18.58
N CYS A 184 -2.47 8.53 -18.04
CA CYS A 184 -1.35 9.11 -18.76
C CYS A 184 -0.20 8.12 -19.05
N LEU A 185 -0.21 6.92 -18.44
CA LEU A 185 0.79 5.90 -18.71
C LEU A 185 0.52 5.23 -20.06
N PRO A 186 1.56 4.99 -20.88
CA PRO A 186 1.41 4.22 -22.11
C PRO A 186 0.87 2.82 -21.82
N ALA A 187 0.04 2.31 -22.73
CA ALA A 187 -0.46 0.93 -22.61
C ALA A 187 0.70 -0.03 -22.90
N GLY A 188 1.23 -0.68 -21.86
CA GLY A 188 2.25 -1.72 -21.98
C GLY A 188 3.63 -1.32 -21.44
N LEU A 189 3.73 -0.96 -20.18
CA LEU A 189 4.97 -1.16 -19.42
C LEU A 189 4.96 -2.57 -18.87
#